data_ada144001b6dc78cf12c5b59b9e0256f
#
_entry.id   ada144001b6dc78cf12c5b59b9e0256f
#
_cell.length_a   1.000
_cell.length_b   1.000
_cell.length_c   1.000
_cell.angle_alpha   90.00
_cell.angle_beta   90.00
_cell.angle_gamma   90.00
#
_symmetry.space_group_name_H-M   'P 1'
#
loop_
_entity.id
_entity.type
_entity.pdbx_description
1 polymer ?
#
loop_
_entity_poly.entity_id
_entity_poly.type
_entity_poly.pdbx_seq_one_letter_code
_entity_poly.pdbx_strand_id
1 'polypeptide(L)'
;MANKIPQSFIDDLLARTDIVDIIDARVTLKKTGKNYSGLCPFHKEKSPSFSVSPDKQFYYCFGCGAGGNAIGFMTDYENLPFPQAVEELAKHAGLEIPKDNSPQRKNEQLYQAQFKVLDLASAFFQAQLKNHSAKDNAINYLKGRGLDGKIVKQFSIGFAPPGWDNLIKSIGLTDTDQQHLERSGMLIRHEEKDSLYDRFRDRIMFPIRDMRGRVIAFGGRILGEGKPKYLNSPETDTFHKGRELYGLYEARKTSRKLDKIIIVEGYMDVVSLAQFDINYSVATLGTATSIHHLERLYKIVPEIIFCFDGDSAGLKAAKRALETVMPVIKDGQQAKFLFLPEGEDPDTLIRTKGRENFEHMISTATSMSEYFFQSLSENMDMQSIDGRALFSSQALPLIQQMQPSLLQQMMQEKISEVTGLSLTQLASSNHLHESFDNQYSQADQYYAPSTNENPNRAAIPQQQRRHSNQHNTIKKSQKRTASISLVNGAISLLLHDPSLVSQIEAIDNLENIGEDNADILALLVDYWKQHPKASLGQMLIDWQDDPKYASKLLVISEVSRLNPCPENNHSQLFFDSWRMLNDRIADITFRELKNQQSSLKSNLSSSAKAQAKQYMDQIAAQHKQKKNQSESQN
;
A
#
# COMPACT_ATOMS: atom_id res chain seq x y z
N MET A 1 6.12 13.64 10.44
CA MET A 1 7.19 14.03 9.49
C MET A 1 7.75 15.34 9.96
N ALA A 2 9.07 15.44 10.10
CA ALA A 2 9.71 16.69 10.48
C ALA A 2 9.32 17.78 9.47
N ASN A 3 9.04 18.99 9.95
CA ASN A 3 8.84 20.19 9.13
C ASN A 3 9.85 20.14 7.98
N LYS A 4 9.38 20.10 6.75
CA LYS A 4 10.27 20.14 5.59
C LYS A 4 10.74 21.59 5.47
N ILE A 5 11.87 21.88 6.13
CA ILE A 5 12.52 23.17 5.99
C ILE A 5 12.82 23.36 4.50
N PRO A 6 12.44 24.48 3.87
CA PRO A 6 12.66 24.68 2.45
C PRO A 6 14.15 24.53 2.10
N GLN A 7 14.45 23.82 0.99
CA GLN A 7 15.83 23.61 0.56
C GLN A 7 16.56 24.94 0.34
N SER A 8 15.87 25.93 -0.21
CA SER A 8 16.41 27.29 -0.38
C SER A 8 16.84 27.95 0.93
N PHE A 9 16.13 27.70 2.04
CA PHE A 9 16.53 28.18 3.35
C PHE A 9 17.75 27.45 3.88
N ILE A 10 17.84 26.13 3.67
CA ILE A 10 19.00 25.31 4.04
C ILE A 10 20.24 25.79 3.28
N ASP A 11 20.10 26.06 2.00
CA ASP A 11 21.19 26.55 1.15
C ASP A 11 21.66 27.95 1.59
N ASP A 12 20.73 28.87 1.92
CA ASP A 12 21.03 30.20 2.44
C ASP A 12 21.68 30.16 3.84
N LEU A 13 21.19 29.26 4.71
CA LEU A 13 21.75 29.02 6.03
C LEU A 13 23.21 28.54 5.93
N LEU A 14 23.46 27.52 5.10
CA LEU A 14 24.82 27.01 4.91
C LEU A 14 25.75 28.05 4.28
N ALA A 15 25.25 28.88 3.37
CA ALA A 15 26.04 29.96 2.77
C ALA A 15 26.43 31.06 3.75
N ARG A 16 25.67 31.26 4.83
CA ARG A 16 25.92 32.24 5.88
C ARG A 16 26.62 31.70 7.13
N THR A 17 26.79 30.37 7.18
CA THR A 17 27.43 29.68 8.32
C THR A 17 28.85 29.31 7.95
N ASP A 18 29.85 29.82 8.68
CA ASP A 18 31.21 29.28 8.52
C ASP A 18 31.40 28.03 9.36
N ILE A 19 31.70 26.94 8.68
CA ILE A 19 31.92 25.63 9.32
C ILE A 19 33.09 25.65 10.30
N VAL A 20 34.09 26.49 10.07
CA VAL A 20 35.25 26.60 10.96
C VAL A 20 34.80 27.17 12.31
N ASP A 21 33.98 28.25 12.32
CA ASP A 21 33.47 28.85 13.55
C ASP A 21 32.61 27.86 14.36
N ILE A 22 31.78 27.11 13.66
CA ILE A 22 30.90 26.11 14.30
C ILE A 22 31.70 24.97 14.94
N ILE A 23 32.75 24.53 14.27
CA ILE A 23 33.57 23.40 14.77
C ILE A 23 34.57 23.88 15.81
N ASP A 24 35.24 25.03 15.61
CA ASP A 24 36.27 25.53 16.53
C ASP A 24 35.69 25.88 17.91
N ALA A 25 34.43 26.28 17.97
CA ALA A 25 33.71 26.48 19.24
C ALA A 25 33.57 25.16 20.07
N ARG A 26 33.81 23.99 19.48
CA ARG A 26 33.60 22.67 20.10
C ARG A 26 34.84 21.78 20.07
N VAL A 27 35.68 21.95 19.06
CA VAL A 27 36.88 21.14 18.83
C VAL A 27 38.01 22.08 18.49
N THR A 28 39.05 22.10 19.31
CA THR A 28 40.21 23.01 19.11
C THR A 28 40.86 22.73 17.75
N LEU A 29 40.80 23.69 16.86
CA LEU A 29 41.36 23.64 15.53
C LEU A 29 42.68 24.43 15.43
N LYS A 30 43.62 23.90 14.65
CA LYS A 30 44.87 24.63 14.31
C LYS A 30 44.96 24.81 12.81
N LYS A 31 45.29 26.00 12.36
CA LYS A 31 45.42 26.27 10.92
C LYS A 31 46.62 25.52 10.35
N THR A 32 46.38 24.75 9.30
CA THR A 32 47.38 23.94 8.62
C THR A 32 47.29 24.17 7.11
N GLY A 33 48.04 25.16 6.62
CA GLY A 33 47.96 25.60 5.23
C GLY A 33 46.64 26.31 4.94
N LYS A 34 45.87 25.81 3.96
CA LYS A 34 44.55 26.32 3.59
C LYS A 34 43.40 25.77 4.45
N ASN A 35 43.65 24.66 5.17
CA ASN A 35 42.65 24.01 6.00
C ASN A 35 42.97 24.18 7.49
N TYR A 36 42.02 23.74 8.31
CA TYR A 36 42.20 23.59 9.75
C TYR A 36 42.25 22.12 10.12
N SER A 37 43.07 21.76 11.14
CA SER A 37 43.17 20.37 11.62
C SER A 37 43.07 20.30 13.14
N GLY A 38 42.52 19.21 13.66
CA GLY A 38 42.38 18.93 15.09
C GLY A 38 42.27 17.47 15.39
N LEU A 39 42.12 17.11 16.67
CA LEU A 39 41.80 15.74 17.07
C LEU A 39 40.32 15.46 16.74
N CYS A 40 40.06 14.30 16.20
CA CYS A 40 38.70 13.93 15.82
C CYS A 40 37.76 13.77 17.04
N PRO A 41 36.60 14.40 17.05
CA PRO A 41 35.65 14.26 18.13
C PRO A 41 34.83 12.96 18.07
N PHE A 42 34.87 12.24 16.95
CA PHE A 42 34.07 11.04 16.70
C PHE A 42 34.81 9.73 17.03
N HIS A 43 36.16 9.77 17.18
CA HIS A 43 36.96 8.61 17.62
C HIS A 43 38.16 9.05 18.45
N LYS A 44 38.71 8.15 19.26
CA LYS A 44 39.87 8.45 20.09
C LYS A 44 41.16 8.33 19.27
N GLU A 45 41.92 9.40 19.19
CA GLU A 45 43.23 9.44 18.51
C GLU A 45 44.26 10.28 19.28
N LYS A 46 45.55 10.08 18.98
CA LYS A 46 46.66 10.84 19.58
C LYS A 46 47.27 11.84 18.60
N SER A 47 47.05 11.67 17.31
CA SER A 47 47.56 12.52 16.24
C SER A 47 46.38 13.11 15.45
N PRO A 48 46.40 14.41 15.07
CA PRO A 48 45.29 15.04 14.36
C PRO A 48 45.06 14.39 12.99
N SER A 49 43.85 13.83 12.80
CA SER A 49 43.37 13.32 11.51
C SER A 49 42.09 13.99 11.03
N PHE A 50 41.56 14.89 11.82
CA PHE A 50 40.34 15.66 11.52
C PHE A 50 40.72 16.94 10.79
N SER A 51 40.17 17.15 9.59
CA SER A 51 40.44 18.30 8.72
C SER A 51 39.16 19.04 8.38
N VAL A 52 39.19 20.36 8.46
CA VAL A 52 38.09 21.29 8.11
C VAL A 52 38.54 22.21 7.00
N SER A 53 37.80 22.23 5.89
CA SER A 53 38.09 23.05 4.73
C SER A 53 37.14 24.27 4.70
N PRO A 54 37.63 25.48 4.92
CA PRO A 54 36.80 26.68 4.81
C PRO A 54 36.34 26.96 3.38
N ASP A 55 37.16 26.64 2.37
CA ASP A 55 36.80 26.83 0.95
C ASP A 55 35.65 25.93 0.51
N LYS A 56 35.61 24.68 1.04
CA LYS A 56 34.59 23.67 0.69
C LYS A 56 33.43 23.65 1.67
N GLN A 57 33.52 24.36 2.78
CA GLN A 57 32.54 24.32 3.88
C GLN A 57 32.21 22.86 4.30
N PHE A 58 33.30 22.07 4.50
CA PHE A 58 33.21 20.63 4.71
C PHE A 58 34.31 20.15 5.68
N TYR A 59 33.98 19.22 6.57
CA TYR A 59 34.94 18.51 7.40
C TYR A 59 35.11 17.07 6.99
N TYR A 60 36.28 16.51 7.22
CA TYR A 60 36.55 15.10 6.98
C TYR A 60 37.61 14.58 7.95
N CYS A 61 37.38 13.38 8.51
CA CYS A 61 38.34 12.69 9.34
C CYS A 61 38.98 11.55 8.55
N PHE A 62 40.30 11.61 8.36
CA PHE A 62 41.07 10.56 7.66
C PHE A 62 41.25 9.30 8.52
N GLY A 63 40.95 9.34 9.84
CA GLY A 63 41.04 8.19 10.74
C GLY A 63 39.80 7.32 10.75
N CYS A 64 38.58 7.94 10.85
CA CYS A 64 37.34 7.16 10.97
C CYS A 64 36.35 7.38 9.80
N GLY A 65 36.69 8.25 8.82
CA GLY A 65 35.81 8.50 7.67
C GLY A 65 34.62 9.44 7.93
N ALA A 66 34.44 9.95 9.16
CA ALA A 66 33.39 10.91 9.45
C ALA A 66 33.58 12.20 8.63
N GLY A 67 32.50 12.67 7.99
CA GLY A 67 32.57 13.86 7.14
C GLY A 67 31.21 14.45 6.83
N GLY A 68 31.15 15.77 6.63
CA GLY A 68 29.90 16.48 6.37
C GLY A 68 30.04 17.99 6.35
N ASN A 69 28.91 18.69 6.19
CA ASN A 69 28.80 20.14 6.32
C ASN A 69 28.47 20.54 7.78
N ALA A 70 28.24 21.82 8.03
CA ALA A 70 27.94 22.34 9.37
C ALA A 70 26.69 21.68 10.00
N ILE A 71 25.65 21.39 9.22
CA ILE A 71 24.45 20.70 9.71
C ILE A 71 24.79 19.25 10.09
N GLY A 72 25.51 18.54 9.22
CA GLY A 72 25.96 17.17 9.49
C GLY A 72 26.81 17.11 10.77
N PHE A 73 27.73 18.07 10.96
CA PHE A 73 28.52 18.15 12.19
C PHE A 73 27.66 18.29 13.45
N MET A 74 26.67 19.20 13.45
CA MET A 74 25.76 19.38 14.59
C MET A 74 24.91 18.15 14.86
N THR A 75 24.48 17.46 13.80
CA THR A 75 23.72 16.21 13.91
C THR A 75 24.55 15.09 14.53
N ASP A 76 25.79 14.93 14.06
CA ASP A 76 26.65 13.78 14.46
C ASP A 76 27.34 14.03 15.80
N TYR A 77 27.77 15.28 16.06
CA TYR A 77 28.51 15.64 17.28
C TYR A 77 27.61 15.87 18.48
N GLU A 78 26.52 16.63 18.32
CA GLU A 78 25.57 16.94 19.39
C GLU A 78 24.38 15.95 19.46
N ASN A 79 24.33 14.95 18.56
CA ASN A 79 23.19 14.02 18.43
C ASN A 79 21.85 14.72 18.23
N LEU A 80 21.85 15.88 17.58
CA LEU A 80 20.63 16.62 17.31
C LEU A 80 19.90 16.05 16.10
N PRO A 81 18.57 15.89 16.15
CA PRO A 81 17.77 15.65 14.95
C PRO A 81 17.97 16.80 13.95
N PHE A 82 17.97 16.48 12.65
CA PHE A 82 18.18 17.46 11.57
C PHE A 82 17.41 18.79 11.72
N PRO A 83 16.11 18.83 12.10
CA PRO A 83 15.40 20.08 12.29
C PRO A 83 15.96 20.94 13.44
N GLN A 84 16.42 20.30 14.52
CA GLN A 84 17.00 20.98 15.67
C GLN A 84 18.42 21.50 15.35
N ALA A 85 19.20 20.73 14.59
CA ALA A 85 20.51 21.18 14.10
C ALA A 85 20.37 22.43 13.21
N VAL A 86 19.38 22.44 12.31
CA VAL A 86 19.07 23.62 11.48
C VAL A 86 18.58 24.79 12.32
N GLU A 87 17.76 24.55 13.34
CA GLU A 87 17.26 25.60 14.24
C GLU A 87 18.41 26.25 15.03
N GLU A 88 19.36 25.47 15.52
CA GLU A 88 20.49 25.95 16.28
C GLU A 88 21.46 26.75 15.40
N LEU A 89 21.74 26.27 14.18
CA LEU A 89 22.55 27.02 13.23
C LEU A 89 21.84 28.31 12.74
N ALA A 90 20.52 28.28 12.56
CA ALA A 90 19.75 29.48 12.20
C ALA A 90 19.81 30.54 13.29
N LYS A 91 19.71 30.16 14.57
CA LYS A 91 19.93 31.09 15.70
C LYS A 91 21.35 31.68 15.68
N HIS A 92 22.36 30.86 15.42
CA HIS A 92 23.74 31.30 15.33
C HIS A 92 23.96 32.27 14.16
N ALA A 93 23.32 32.01 13.02
CA ALA A 93 23.39 32.85 11.82
C ALA A 93 22.44 34.07 11.87
N GLY A 94 21.65 34.27 12.95
CA GLY A 94 20.67 35.33 13.07
C GLY A 94 19.51 35.22 12.05
N LEU A 95 19.21 34.03 11.59
CA LEU A 95 18.15 33.76 10.61
C LEU A 95 16.90 33.23 11.32
N GLU A 96 15.74 33.74 10.93
CA GLU A 96 14.46 33.11 11.31
C GLU A 96 14.06 32.04 10.30
N ILE A 97 13.79 30.84 10.81
CA ILE A 97 13.25 29.78 9.98
C ILE A 97 11.90 30.23 9.45
N PRO A 98 11.67 30.21 8.11
CA PRO A 98 10.40 30.63 7.54
C PRO A 98 9.25 29.86 8.18
N LYS A 99 8.33 30.57 8.83
CA LYS A 99 7.10 29.99 9.38
C LYS A 99 6.20 29.68 8.20
N ASP A 100 6.25 28.44 7.74
CA ASP A 100 5.43 27.98 6.65
C ASP A 100 3.96 27.91 7.10
N ASN A 101 3.13 28.84 6.63
CA ASN A 101 1.67 28.85 6.80
C ASN A 101 0.97 28.00 5.73
N SER A 102 1.68 27.04 5.14
CA SER A 102 1.18 26.16 4.08
C SER A 102 0.05 25.24 4.57
N PRO A 103 -0.74 24.69 3.65
CA PRO A 103 -1.71 23.62 3.94
C PRO A 103 -1.12 22.44 4.71
N GLN A 104 0.21 22.23 4.62
CA GLN A 104 0.96 21.21 5.34
C GLN A 104 0.93 21.38 6.87
N ARG A 105 0.94 22.63 7.37
CA ARG A 105 0.87 22.90 8.83
C ARG A 105 -0.51 22.62 9.40
N LYS A 106 -1.58 22.87 8.64
CA LYS A 106 -2.95 22.49 9.04
C LYS A 106 -3.08 20.97 9.12
N ASN A 107 -2.49 20.25 8.18
CA ASN A 107 -2.46 18.79 8.21
C ASN A 107 -1.63 18.26 9.39
N GLU A 108 -0.51 18.89 9.74
CA GLU A 108 0.31 18.45 10.87
C GLU A 108 -0.42 18.64 12.21
N GLN A 109 -1.11 19.75 12.40
CA GLN A 109 -1.96 19.98 13.58
C GLN A 109 -3.10 18.96 13.66
N LEU A 110 -3.71 18.62 12.51
CA LEU A 110 -4.74 17.59 12.41
C LEU A 110 -4.20 16.22 12.81
N TYR A 111 -3.01 15.82 12.29
CA TYR A 111 -2.36 14.57 12.67
C TYR A 111 -2.03 14.51 14.16
N GLN A 112 -1.53 15.61 14.74
CA GLN A 112 -1.26 15.65 16.19
C GLN A 112 -2.53 15.47 17.01
N ALA A 113 -3.65 16.07 16.61
CA ALA A 113 -4.93 15.88 17.26
C ALA A 113 -5.44 14.43 17.14
N GLN A 114 -5.30 13.81 15.95
CA GLN A 114 -5.66 12.41 15.73
C GLN A 114 -4.80 11.46 16.59
N PHE A 115 -3.48 11.64 16.66
CA PHE A 115 -2.63 10.84 17.56
C PHE A 115 -3.04 10.99 19.01
N LYS A 116 -3.38 12.20 19.47
CA LYS A 116 -3.84 12.44 20.84
C LYS A 116 -5.11 11.68 21.18
N VAL A 117 -6.12 11.70 20.31
CA VAL A 117 -7.38 10.97 20.57
C VAL A 117 -7.18 9.45 20.51
N LEU A 118 -6.27 8.95 19.64
CA LEU A 118 -5.92 7.53 19.58
C LEU A 118 -5.16 7.07 20.83
N ASP A 119 -4.26 7.88 21.39
CA ASP A 119 -3.59 7.60 22.65
C ASP A 119 -4.58 7.60 23.84
N LEU A 120 -5.52 8.55 23.87
CA LEU A 120 -6.60 8.60 24.84
C LEU A 120 -7.51 7.36 24.73
N ALA A 121 -7.85 6.94 23.50
CA ALA A 121 -8.62 5.72 23.27
C ALA A 121 -7.86 4.47 23.75
N SER A 122 -6.54 4.39 23.54
CA SER A 122 -5.71 3.30 24.06
C SER A 122 -5.72 3.27 25.59
N ALA A 123 -5.56 4.41 26.24
CA ALA A 123 -5.64 4.53 27.69
C ALA A 123 -7.03 4.13 28.22
N PHE A 124 -8.09 4.57 27.53
CA PHE A 124 -9.47 4.19 27.85
C PHE A 124 -9.64 2.67 27.81
N PHE A 125 -9.30 1.99 26.71
CA PHE A 125 -9.47 0.54 26.59
C PHE A 125 -8.65 -0.23 27.63
N GLN A 126 -7.43 0.22 27.96
CA GLN A 126 -6.64 -0.37 29.06
C GLN A 126 -7.30 -0.19 30.43
N ALA A 127 -7.92 0.98 30.67
CA ALA A 127 -8.67 1.23 31.90
C ALA A 127 -9.93 0.36 32.00
N GLN A 128 -10.65 0.16 30.86
CA GLN A 128 -11.82 -0.72 30.82
C GLN A 128 -11.45 -2.18 31.11
N LEU A 129 -10.32 -2.69 30.63
CA LEU A 129 -9.85 -4.03 30.94
C LEU A 129 -9.58 -4.23 32.43
N LYS A 130 -9.23 -3.16 33.16
CA LYS A 130 -8.96 -3.23 34.61
C LYS A 130 -10.22 -3.02 35.45
N ASN A 131 -11.11 -2.12 35.04
CA ASN A 131 -12.11 -1.54 35.93
C ASN A 131 -13.57 -1.81 35.54
N HIS A 132 -13.85 -2.18 34.26
CA HIS A 132 -15.21 -2.34 33.76
C HIS A 132 -15.91 -3.55 34.40
N SER A 133 -17.22 -3.47 34.67
CA SER A 133 -18.00 -4.57 35.27
C SER A 133 -18.01 -5.85 34.42
N ALA A 134 -17.93 -5.75 33.08
CA ALA A 134 -17.88 -6.88 32.15
C ALA A 134 -16.45 -7.35 31.83
N LYS A 135 -15.41 -6.90 32.51
CA LYS A 135 -14.00 -7.21 32.24
C LYS A 135 -13.63 -8.69 32.36
N ASP A 136 -14.37 -9.43 33.17
CA ASP A 136 -14.00 -10.82 33.51
C ASP A 136 -14.00 -11.73 32.31
N ASN A 137 -14.91 -11.54 31.36
CA ASN A 137 -14.90 -12.26 30.06
C ASN A 137 -13.63 -11.98 29.27
N ALA A 138 -13.21 -10.71 29.21
CA ALA A 138 -11.98 -10.31 28.53
C ALA A 138 -10.74 -10.88 29.21
N ILE A 139 -10.67 -10.81 30.56
CA ILE A 139 -9.56 -11.35 31.34
C ILE A 139 -9.49 -12.87 31.20
N ASN A 140 -10.62 -13.57 31.31
CA ASN A 140 -10.68 -15.02 31.16
C ASN A 140 -10.27 -15.48 29.76
N TYR A 141 -10.68 -14.73 28.74
CA TYR A 141 -10.23 -14.98 27.38
C TYR A 141 -8.70 -14.87 27.25
N LEU A 142 -8.09 -13.79 27.75
CA LEU A 142 -6.63 -13.58 27.70
C LEU A 142 -5.87 -14.65 28.49
N LYS A 143 -6.36 -14.99 29.70
CA LYS A 143 -5.81 -16.09 30.51
C LYS A 143 -5.94 -17.45 29.82
N GLY A 144 -7.08 -17.74 29.19
CA GLY A 144 -7.30 -18.96 28.42
C GLY A 144 -6.37 -19.09 27.21
N ARG A 145 -5.86 -17.96 26.69
CA ARG A 145 -4.79 -17.90 25.69
C ARG A 145 -3.37 -17.96 26.26
N GLY A 146 -3.22 -18.12 27.58
CA GLY A 146 -1.93 -18.21 28.25
C GLY A 146 -1.19 -16.86 28.39
N LEU A 147 -1.87 -15.73 28.19
CA LEU A 147 -1.24 -14.41 28.28
C LEU A 147 -1.21 -13.92 29.73
N ASP A 148 -0.04 -13.48 30.17
CA ASP A 148 0.14 -12.87 31.48
C ASP A 148 -0.07 -11.34 31.47
N GLY A 149 -0.14 -10.74 32.67
CA GLY A 149 -0.33 -9.30 32.80
C GLY A 149 0.86 -8.47 32.28
N LYS A 150 2.07 -9.06 32.21
CA LYS A 150 3.26 -8.37 31.70
C LYS A 150 3.17 -8.19 30.20
N ILE A 151 2.80 -9.24 29.46
CA ILE A 151 2.64 -9.17 28.01
C ILE A 151 1.45 -8.30 27.63
N VAL A 152 0.31 -8.41 28.34
CA VAL A 152 -0.85 -7.54 28.15
C VAL A 152 -0.48 -6.06 28.30
N LYS A 153 0.36 -5.72 29.27
CA LYS A 153 0.89 -4.36 29.46
C LYS A 153 1.88 -3.97 28.37
N GLN A 154 2.78 -4.86 27.97
CA GLN A 154 3.79 -4.61 26.92
C GLN A 154 3.13 -4.20 25.61
N PHE A 155 2.09 -4.91 25.18
CA PHE A 155 1.33 -4.63 23.98
C PHE A 155 0.19 -3.62 24.19
N SER A 156 0.01 -3.12 25.43
CA SER A 156 -1.08 -2.20 25.80
C SER A 156 -2.46 -2.71 25.40
N ILE A 157 -2.68 -4.01 25.54
CA ILE A 157 -3.94 -4.66 25.21
C ILE A 157 -5.03 -4.10 26.13
N GLY A 158 -6.22 -3.84 25.55
CA GLY A 158 -7.36 -3.27 26.23
C GLY A 158 -8.64 -4.02 25.98
N PHE A 159 -9.74 -3.47 26.46
CA PHE A 159 -11.09 -3.98 26.29
C PHE A 159 -12.04 -2.87 25.86
N ALA A 160 -12.73 -3.05 24.74
CA ALA A 160 -13.86 -2.23 24.34
C ALA A 160 -15.11 -2.87 24.92
N PRO A 161 -15.78 -2.24 25.91
CA PRO A 161 -16.92 -2.84 26.58
C PRO A 161 -18.15 -2.93 25.66
N PRO A 162 -19.15 -3.77 25.99
CA PRO A 162 -20.42 -3.79 25.29
C PRO A 162 -21.15 -2.45 25.46
N GLY A 163 -21.89 -2.02 24.44
CA GLY A 163 -22.58 -0.72 24.38
C GLY A 163 -22.17 0.09 23.17
N TRP A 164 -22.92 1.15 22.87
CA TRP A 164 -22.80 1.88 21.62
C TRP A 164 -21.99 3.18 21.71
N ASP A 165 -21.74 3.70 22.92
CA ASP A 165 -21.26 5.05 23.18
C ASP A 165 -20.29 5.19 24.34
N ASN A 166 -19.64 4.11 24.76
CA ASN A 166 -18.72 4.10 25.90
C ASN A 166 -17.50 5.01 25.66
N LEU A 167 -16.90 4.91 24.47
CA LEU A 167 -15.75 5.72 24.07
C LEU A 167 -16.17 7.19 23.90
N ILE A 168 -17.30 7.44 23.23
CA ILE A 168 -17.84 8.79 23.04
C ILE A 168 -18.06 9.48 24.38
N LYS A 169 -18.73 8.83 25.31
CA LYS A 169 -19.00 9.37 26.66
C LYS A 169 -17.74 9.65 27.47
N SER A 170 -16.66 8.91 27.21
CA SER A 170 -15.42 9.05 27.94
C SER A 170 -14.48 10.11 27.39
N ILE A 171 -14.32 10.19 26.07
CA ILE A 171 -13.32 11.04 25.43
C ILE A 171 -13.86 11.90 24.26
N GLY A 172 -15.08 11.67 23.81
CA GLY A 172 -15.75 12.44 22.76
C GLY A 172 -16.61 13.58 23.31
N LEU A 173 -16.07 14.35 24.28
CA LEU A 173 -16.84 15.32 25.05
C LEU A 173 -17.20 16.58 24.26
N THR A 174 -16.47 16.90 23.21
CA THR A 174 -16.73 18.02 22.32
C THR A 174 -16.94 17.55 20.88
N ASP A 175 -17.64 18.34 20.07
CA ASP A 175 -17.84 18.06 18.65
C ASP A 175 -16.49 17.90 17.91
N THR A 176 -15.48 18.66 18.31
CA THR A 176 -14.13 18.57 17.75
C THR A 176 -13.48 17.22 18.09
N ASP A 177 -13.61 16.72 19.32
CA ASP A 177 -13.09 15.41 19.72
C ASP A 177 -13.79 14.29 18.96
N GLN A 178 -15.11 14.38 18.80
CA GLN A 178 -15.89 13.42 18.03
C GLN A 178 -15.47 13.40 16.55
N GLN A 179 -15.24 14.55 15.94
CA GLN A 179 -14.72 14.63 14.57
C GLN A 179 -13.34 13.98 14.43
N HIS A 180 -12.43 14.19 15.39
CA HIS A 180 -11.13 13.54 15.39
C HIS A 180 -11.23 12.04 15.58
N LEU A 181 -12.10 11.56 16.46
CA LEU A 181 -12.38 10.14 16.68
C LEU A 181 -13.00 9.49 15.43
N GLU A 182 -13.94 10.15 14.77
CA GLU A 182 -14.55 9.68 13.52
C GLU A 182 -13.48 9.56 12.41
N ARG A 183 -12.68 10.61 12.19
CA ARG A 183 -11.57 10.60 11.21
C ARG A 183 -10.50 9.55 11.51
N SER A 184 -10.27 9.25 12.77
CA SER A 184 -9.34 8.20 13.21
C SER A 184 -9.97 6.80 13.16
N GLY A 185 -11.21 6.67 12.67
CA GLY A 185 -11.91 5.41 12.51
C GLY A 185 -12.33 4.75 13.83
N MET A 186 -12.44 5.52 14.91
CA MET A 186 -12.90 5.04 16.22
C MET A 186 -14.42 5.10 16.37
N LEU A 187 -15.06 6.00 15.63
CA LEU A 187 -16.50 6.16 15.57
C LEU A 187 -17.04 5.86 14.18
N ILE A 188 -18.31 5.51 14.12
CA ILE A 188 -19.08 5.34 12.89
C ILE A 188 -20.27 6.28 12.95
N ARG A 189 -20.52 7.00 11.85
CA ARG A 189 -21.71 7.82 11.68
C ARG A 189 -22.85 6.98 11.12
N HIS A 190 -24.00 7.01 11.78
CA HIS A 190 -25.20 6.34 11.30
C HIS A 190 -25.80 7.17 10.16
N GLU A 191 -25.92 6.58 8.98
CA GLU A 191 -26.32 7.30 7.75
C GLU A 191 -27.72 7.96 7.85
N GLU A 192 -28.68 7.30 8.51
CA GLU A 192 -30.06 7.79 8.60
C GLU A 192 -30.32 8.75 9.77
N LYS A 193 -29.58 8.59 10.88
CA LYS A 193 -29.84 9.30 12.16
C LYS A 193 -28.84 10.41 12.44
N ASP A 194 -27.80 10.53 11.63
CA ASP A 194 -26.66 11.45 11.82
C ASP A 194 -26.05 11.37 13.25
N SER A 195 -26.20 10.21 13.90
CA SER A 195 -25.66 9.94 15.23
C SER A 195 -24.36 9.16 15.13
N LEU A 196 -23.42 9.44 16.04
CA LEU A 196 -22.14 8.72 16.13
C LEU A 196 -22.26 7.59 17.14
N TYR A 197 -21.56 6.49 16.87
CA TYR A 197 -21.42 5.36 17.79
C TYR A 197 -20.04 4.73 17.73
N ASP A 198 -19.65 4.04 18.79
CA ASP A 198 -18.35 3.38 18.93
C ASP A 198 -18.18 2.27 17.88
N ARG A 199 -17.09 2.28 17.14
CA ARG A 199 -16.75 1.22 16.16
C ARG A 199 -16.48 -0.11 16.83
N PHE A 200 -15.74 -0.09 17.92
CA PHE A 200 -15.31 -1.28 18.64
C PHE A 200 -16.19 -1.49 19.88
N ARG A 201 -16.84 -2.64 19.95
CA ARG A 201 -17.76 -3.02 21.05
C ARG A 201 -17.60 -4.50 21.35
N ASP A 202 -17.56 -4.86 22.61
CA ASP A 202 -17.36 -6.22 23.12
C ASP A 202 -16.15 -6.93 22.48
N ARG A 203 -14.98 -6.23 22.51
CA ARG A 203 -13.76 -6.71 21.84
C ARG A 203 -12.52 -6.52 22.70
N ILE A 204 -11.60 -7.49 22.61
CA ILE A 204 -10.20 -7.28 23.02
C ILE A 204 -9.56 -6.33 22.00
N MET A 205 -8.89 -5.30 22.50
CA MET A 205 -8.32 -4.23 21.69
C MET A 205 -6.80 -4.34 21.62
N PHE A 206 -6.27 -4.33 20.41
CA PHE A 206 -4.85 -4.36 20.08
C PHE A 206 -4.47 -3.02 19.44
N PRO A 207 -3.77 -2.12 20.15
CA PRO A 207 -3.31 -0.86 19.56
C PRO A 207 -2.21 -1.13 18.55
N ILE A 208 -2.37 -0.58 17.35
CA ILE A 208 -1.37 -0.64 16.28
C ILE A 208 -0.50 0.61 16.41
N ARG A 209 0.82 0.45 16.39
CA ARG A 209 1.79 1.51 16.62
C ARG A 209 2.68 1.73 15.43
N ASP A 210 3.02 3.00 15.20
CA ASP A 210 4.06 3.37 14.24
C ASP A 210 5.47 3.12 14.80
N MET A 211 6.49 3.36 13.99
CA MET A 211 7.90 3.20 14.36
C MET A 211 8.36 4.07 15.54
N ARG A 212 7.60 5.11 15.89
CA ARG A 212 7.85 6.02 17.03
C ARG A 212 7.08 5.59 18.28
N GLY A 213 6.25 4.55 18.19
CA GLY A 213 5.44 4.03 19.29
C GLY A 213 4.11 4.76 19.50
N ARG A 214 3.74 5.70 18.61
CA ARG A 214 2.43 6.38 18.67
C ARG A 214 1.36 5.41 18.20
N VAL A 215 0.21 5.42 18.86
CA VAL A 215 -0.95 4.65 18.42
C VAL A 215 -1.54 5.30 17.16
N ILE A 216 -1.67 4.51 16.11
CA ILE A 216 -2.16 4.96 14.80
C ILE A 216 -3.48 4.33 14.40
N ALA A 217 -3.83 3.19 15.01
CA ALA A 217 -5.05 2.43 14.74
C ALA A 217 -5.26 1.34 15.79
N PHE A 218 -6.32 0.56 15.62
CA PHE A 218 -6.63 -0.60 16.47
C PHE A 218 -7.09 -1.80 15.65
N GLY A 219 -6.74 -3.00 16.15
CA GLY A 219 -7.43 -4.24 15.86
C GLY A 219 -8.34 -4.62 17.04
N GLY A 220 -9.50 -5.19 16.76
CA GLY A 220 -10.45 -5.60 17.80
C GLY A 220 -10.93 -7.04 17.58
N ARG A 221 -10.67 -7.97 18.52
CA ARG A 221 -11.16 -9.34 18.47
C ARG A 221 -12.43 -9.49 19.31
N ILE A 222 -13.51 -9.98 18.71
CA ILE A 222 -14.78 -10.18 19.43
C ILE A 222 -14.65 -11.26 20.51
N LEU A 223 -15.32 -11.05 21.65
CA LEU A 223 -15.33 -12.02 22.77
C LEU A 223 -16.42 -13.08 22.62
N GLY A 224 -17.56 -12.73 22.00
CA GLY A 224 -18.69 -13.64 21.77
C GLY A 224 -18.72 -14.22 20.36
N GLU A 225 -19.86 -14.86 20.05
CA GLU A 225 -20.17 -15.37 18.71
C GLU A 225 -20.68 -14.22 17.82
N GLY A 226 -19.80 -13.62 17.07
CA GLY A 226 -20.17 -12.53 16.17
C GLY A 226 -19.18 -12.43 15.00
N LYS A 227 -19.63 -11.86 13.90
CA LYS A 227 -18.78 -11.58 12.74
C LYS A 227 -18.62 -10.06 12.57
N PRO A 228 -17.46 -9.59 12.14
CA PRO A 228 -16.23 -10.36 11.91
C PRO A 228 -15.52 -10.71 13.22
N LYS A 229 -14.80 -11.86 13.24
CA LYS A 229 -13.98 -12.30 14.39
C LYS A 229 -12.92 -11.25 14.75
N TYR A 230 -12.23 -10.71 13.74
CA TYR A 230 -11.32 -9.57 13.85
C TYR A 230 -11.84 -8.38 13.07
N LEU A 231 -11.83 -7.22 13.68
CA LEU A 231 -12.21 -5.94 13.07
C LEU A 231 -11.04 -4.97 13.20
N ASN A 232 -10.58 -4.42 12.08
CA ASN A 232 -9.52 -3.42 12.06
C ASN A 232 -10.10 -2.02 11.86
N SER A 233 -9.34 -1.01 12.29
CA SER A 233 -9.58 0.36 11.86
C SER A 233 -9.64 0.44 10.33
N PRO A 234 -10.45 1.34 9.76
CA PRO A 234 -10.42 1.61 8.33
C PRO A 234 -9.08 2.28 7.94
N GLU A 235 -8.85 2.45 6.65
CA GLU A 235 -7.82 3.36 6.16
C GLU A 235 -8.11 4.77 6.67
N THR A 236 -7.08 5.45 7.19
CA THR A 236 -7.19 6.82 7.70
C THR A 236 -5.95 7.63 7.30
N ASP A 237 -5.98 8.94 7.56
CA ASP A 237 -4.82 9.81 7.30
C ASP A 237 -3.56 9.35 8.05
N THR A 238 -3.71 8.67 9.20
CA THR A 238 -2.61 8.20 10.06
C THR A 238 -2.30 6.72 9.89
N PHE A 239 -3.13 5.94 9.20
CA PHE A 239 -3.04 4.49 9.15
C PHE A 239 -3.30 3.91 7.77
N HIS A 240 -2.34 3.16 7.25
CA HIS A 240 -2.41 2.44 5.98
C HIS A 240 -1.99 0.99 6.19
N LYS A 241 -2.94 0.04 6.05
CA LYS A 241 -2.71 -1.40 6.28
C LYS A 241 -1.57 -1.97 5.44
N GLY A 242 -1.44 -1.52 4.20
CA GLY A 242 -0.36 -1.95 3.31
C GLY A 242 1.03 -1.40 3.65
N ARG A 243 1.18 -0.59 4.70
CA ARG A 243 2.46 0.03 5.10
C ARG A 243 2.84 -0.24 6.54
N GLU A 244 1.87 -0.59 7.40
CA GLU A 244 2.08 -0.77 8.83
C GLU A 244 1.99 -2.24 9.22
N LEU A 245 2.78 -2.64 10.20
CA LEU A 245 2.85 -4.00 10.73
C LEU A 245 2.64 -3.96 12.24
N TYR A 246 1.77 -4.83 12.74
CA TYR A 246 1.57 -5.00 14.18
C TYR A 246 2.80 -5.65 14.81
N GLY A 247 3.18 -5.18 15.99
CA GLY A 247 4.31 -5.74 16.76
C GLY A 247 5.69 -5.19 16.36
N LEU A 248 5.83 -4.44 15.26
CA LEU A 248 7.13 -3.95 14.79
C LEU A 248 7.80 -2.97 15.77
N TYR A 249 7.02 -2.09 16.39
CA TYR A 249 7.52 -1.20 17.43
C TYR A 249 7.99 -1.99 18.65
N GLU A 250 7.20 -2.94 19.11
CA GLU A 250 7.48 -3.80 20.26
C GLU A 250 8.75 -4.64 20.03
N ALA A 251 8.89 -5.23 18.84
CA ALA A 251 10.09 -5.99 18.47
C ALA A 251 11.36 -5.13 18.52
N ARG A 252 11.33 -3.93 17.95
CA ARG A 252 12.46 -3.00 17.97
C ARG A 252 12.79 -2.46 19.37
N LYS A 253 11.77 -2.30 20.21
CA LYS A 253 11.96 -1.84 21.60
C LYS A 253 12.65 -2.90 22.46
N THR A 254 12.39 -4.19 22.20
CA THR A 254 12.96 -5.29 22.97
C THR A 254 14.42 -5.53 22.63
N SER A 255 14.82 -5.34 21.35
CA SER A 255 16.21 -5.52 20.90
C SER A 255 16.69 -4.33 20.08
N ARG A 256 17.87 -3.80 20.46
CA ARG A 256 18.52 -2.73 19.67
C ARG A 256 19.00 -3.19 18.30
N LYS A 257 19.33 -4.47 18.16
CA LYS A 257 19.74 -5.10 16.92
C LYS A 257 18.92 -6.35 16.71
N LEU A 258 18.14 -6.36 15.64
CA LEU A 258 17.39 -7.51 15.18
C LEU A 258 18.15 -8.13 14.00
N ASP A 259 18.41 -9.42 14.06
CA ASP A 259 19.04 -10.15 12.95
C ASP A 259 18.00 -10.77 12.00
N LYS A 260 16.80 -11.04 12.50
CA LYS A 260 15.69 -11.61 11.73
C LYS A 260 14.33 -11.09 12.24
N ILE A 261 13.32 -11.17 11.40
CA ILE A 261 11.90 -10.92 11.76
C ILE A 261 11.02 -12.04 11.17
N ILE A 262 10.04 -12.49 11.97
CA ILE A 262 9.01 -13.42 11.53
C ILE A 262 7.75 -12.64 11.20
N ILE A 263 7.19 -12.88 10.01
CA ILE A 263 5.87 -12.38 9.61
C ILE A 263 4.86 -13.48 9.84
N VAL A 264 3.84 -13.22 10.65
CA VAL A 264 2.70 -14.09 10.95
C VAL A 264 1.39 -13.42 10.48
N GLU A 265 0.25 -14.13 10.55
CA GLU A 265 -1.01 -13.62 10.03
C GLU A 265 -1.78 -12.74 11.02
N GLY A 266 -1.71 -13.02 12.33
CA GLY A 266 -2.60 -12.44 13.31
C GLY A 266 -1.95 -11.73 14.49
N TYR A 267 -2.73 -10.88 15.15
CA TYR A 267 -2.33 -10.18 16.39
C TYR A 267 -1.98 -11.15 17.52
N MET A 268 -2.79 -12.22 17.66
CA MET A 268 -2.61 -13.19 18.73
C MET A 268 -1.31 -13.96 18.56
N ASP A 269 -0.93 -14.30 17.34
CA ASP A 269 0.32 -15.01 17.06
C ASP A 269 1.52 -14.20 17.52
N VAL A 270 1.54 -12.89 17.21
CA VAL A 270 2.60 -11.97 17.67
C VAL A 270 2.65 -11.92 19.20
N VAL A 271 1.50 -11.76 19.85
CA VAL A 271 1.45 -11.62 21.31
C VAL A 271 1.81 -12.94 22.00
N SER A 272 1.34 -14.06 21.45
CA SER A 272 1.67 -15.40 21.98
C SER A 272 3.13 -15.75 21.81
N LEU A 273 3.72 -15.47 20.65
CA LEU A 273 5.16 -15.66 20.42
C LEU A 273 5.98 -14.80 21.40
N ALA A 274 5.58 -13.54 21.62
CA ALA A 274 6.24 -12.65 22.57
C ALA A 274 6.10 -13.12 24.03
N GLN A 275 4.99 -13.80 24.41
CA GLN A 275 4.82 -14.44 25.73
C GLN A 275 5.89 -15.50 25.99
N PHE A 276 6.39 -16.15 24.94
CA PHE A 276 7.46 -17.15 25.01
C PHE A 276 8.84 -16.59 24.58
N ASP A 277 9.04 -15.28 24.73
CA ASP A 277 10.30 -14.56 24.43
C ASP A 277 10.73 -14.58 22.95
N ILE A 278 9.82 -14.90 22.01
CA ILE A 278 10.05 -14.70 20.57
C ILE A 278 9.54 -13.29 20.22
N ASN A 279 10.33 -12.28 20.58
CA ASN A 279 9.96 -10.87 20.50
C ASN A 279 10.23 -10.22 19.11
N TYR A 280 10.58 -10.99 18.09
CA TYR A 280 10.90 -10.53 16.75
C TYR A 280 9.86 -10.97 15.72
N SER A 281 8.60 -11.07 16.14
CA SER A 281 7.46 -11.37 15.27
C SER A 281 6.62 -10.12 14.99
N VAL A 282 6.07 -10.05 13.78
CA VAL A 282 5.17 -9.00 13.31
C VAL A 282 4.00 -9.60 12.55
N ALA A 283 2.84 -8.93 12.53
CA ALA A 283 1.70 -9.40 11.75
C ALA A 283 1.24 -8.37 10.73
N THR A 284 0.71 -8.87 9.62
CA THR A 284 -0.07 -8.09 8.67
C THR A 284 -1.45 -7.76 9.23
N LEU A 285 -2.12 -6.76 8.65
CA LEU A 285 -3.32 -6.16 9.25
C LEU A 285 -4.60 -6.55 8.50
N GLY A 286 -4.75 -7.85 8.20
CA GLY A 286 -5.87 -8.39 7.43
C GLY A 286 -5.73 -8.13 5.93
N THR A 287 -4.50 -7.96 5.47
CA THR A 287 -4.11 -7.87 4.07
C THR A 287 -2.88 -8.75 3.84
N ALA A 288 -2.64 -9.19 2.61
CA ALA A 288 -1.40 -9.87 2.27
C ALA A 288 -0.18 -8.97 2.53
N THR A 289 0.99 -9.58 2.70
CA THR A 289 2.25 -8.85 2.79
C THR A 289 2.45 -8.01 1.52
N SER A 290 2.80 -6.74 1.67
CA SER A 290 3.02 -5.81 0.57
C SER A 290 4.52 -5.56 0.34
N ILE A 291 4.86 -5.04 -0.84
CA ILE A 291 6.22 -4.57 -1.16
C ILE A 291 6.70 -3.55 -0.11
N HIS A 292 5.84 -2.62 0.33
CA HIS A 292 6.20 -1.61 1.32
C HIS A 292 6.51 -2.21 2.71
N HIS A 293 5.82 -3.30 3.10
CA HIS A 293 6.16 -4.03 4.32
C HIS A 293 7.59 -4.59 4.21
N LEU A 294 7.92 -5.27 3.11
CA LEU A 294 9.23 -5.88 2.89
C LEU A 294 10.35 -4.84 2.80
N GLU A 295 10.16 -3.77 2.03
CA GLU A 295 11.13 -2.66 1.96
C GLU A 295 11.41 -2.03 3.33
N ARG A 296 10.37 -1.92 4.17
CA ARG A 296 10.52 -1.42 5.54
C ARG A 296 11.30 -2.40 6.41
N LEU A 297 10.98 -3.70 6.35
CA LEU A 297 11.62 -4.72 7.15
C LEU A 297 13.08 -4.93 6.75
N TYR A 298 13.40 -4.97 5.47
CA TYR A 298 14.79 -5.11 4.99
C TYR A 298 15.70 -3.90 5.29
N LYS A 299 15.14 -2.76 5.69
CA LYS A 299 15.91 -1.64 6.28
C LYS A 299 16.31 -1.91 7.74
N ILE A 300 15.70 -2.90 8.38
CA ILE A 300 15.86 -3.19 9.82
C ILE A 300 16.64 -4.49 10.01
N VAL A 301 16.33 -5.52 9.20
CA VAL A 301 16.91 -6.87 9.34
C VAL A 301 17.36 -7.41 7.98
N PRO A 302 18.41 -8.24 7.95
CA PRO A 302 18.81 -8.94 6.73
C PRO A 302 17.95 -10.17 6.41
N GLU A 303 17.24 -10.75 7.40
CA GLU A 303 16.47 -12.00 7.24
C GLU A 303 15.01 -11.80 7.61
N ILE A 304 14.11 -12.21 6.70
CA ILE A 304 12.65 -12.25 6.91
C ILE A 304 12.19 -13.70 6.80
N ILE A 305 11.37 -14.14 7.76
CA ILE A 305 10.80 -15.48 7.78
C ILE A 305 9.29 -15.32 7.71
N PHE A 306 8.68 -15.85 6.66
CA PHE A 306 7.23 -15.94 6.54
C PHE A 306 6.76 -17.21 7.24
N CYS A 307 5.87 -17.09 8.20
CA CYS A 307 5.26 -18.22 8.91
C CYS A 307 3.80 -18.34 8.51
N PHE A 308 3.44 -19.49 7.96
CA PHE A 308 2.10 -19.77 7.45
C PHE A 308 1.45 -20.89 8.26
N ASP A 309 0.14 -20.77 8.46
CA ASP A 309 -0.67 -21.81 9.06
C ASP A 309 -0.65 -23.07 8.20
N GLY A 310 -0.80 -24.24 8.83
CA GLY A 310 -0.71 -25.54 8.17
C GLY A 310 -1.98 -25.91 7.39
N ASP A 311 -2.54 -24.97 6.62
CA ASP A 311 -3.74 -25.19 5.82
C ASP A 311 -3.58 -24.74 4.35
N SER A 312 -4.61 -24.99 3.55
CA SER A 312 -4.60 -24.62 2.12
C SER A 312 -4.60 -23.09 1.89
N ALA A 313 -5.05 -22.30 2.85
CA ALA A 313 -5.01 -20.84 2.78
C ALA A 313 -3.58 -20.34 3.01
N GLY A 314 -2.85 -20.95 3.97
CA GLY A 314 -1.44 -20.68 4.22
C GLY A 314 -0.56 -20.98 2.99
N LEU A 315 -0.80 -22.09 2.28
CA LEU A 315 -0.08 -22.38 1.03
C LEU A 315 -0.31 -21.33 -0.06
N LYS A 316 -1.56 -20.86 -0.22
CA LYS A 316 -1.88 -19.77 -1.16
C LYS A 316 -1.23 -18.45 -0.73
N ALA A 317 -1.20 -18.17 0.58
CA ALA A 317 -0.54 -17.00 1.12
C ALA A 317 0.98 -17.04 0.90
N ALA A 318 1.61 -18.20 1.03
CA ALA A 318 3.03 -18.42 0.77
C ALA A 318 3.39 -18.14 -0.70
N LYS A 319 2.58 -18.61 -1.65
CA LYS A 319 2.79 -18.34 -3.08
C LYS A 319 2.75 -16.83 -3.37
N ARG A 320 1.75 -16.12 -2.82
CA ARG A 320 1.67 -14.66 -2.94
C ARG A 320 2.85 -13.93 -2.28
N ALA A 321 3.30 -14.41 -1.12
CA ALA A 321 4.46 -13.84 -0.44
C ALA A 321 5.75 -14.03 -1.27
N LEU A 322 5.91 -15.19 -1.93
CA LEU A 322 7.01 -15.45 -2.86
C LEU A 322 7.00 -14.43 -4.01
N GLU A 323 5.88 -14.26 -4.69
CA GLU A 323 5.72 -13.27 -5.78
C GLU A 323 5.99 -11.83 -5.32
N THR A 324 5.65 -11.53 -4.05
CA THR A 324 5.87 -10.17 -3.47
C THR A 324 7.32 -9.93 -3.08
N VAL A 325 8.05 -10.96 -2.60
CA VAL A 325 9.42 -10.79 -2.11
C VAL A 325 10.46 -10.78 -3.24
N MET A 326 10.22 -11.53 -4.31
CA MET A 326 11.16 -11.65 -5.43
C MET A 326 11.58 -10.31 -6.04
N PRO A 327 10.70 -9.34 -6.36
CA PRO A 327 11.11 -8.06 -6.91
C PRO A 327 11.83 -7.13 -5.92
N VAL A 328 11.80 -7.44 -4.62
CA VAL A 328 12.29 -6.56 -3.55
C VAL A 328 13.61 -7.01 -2.97
N ILE A 329 13.85 -8.33 -2.92
CA ILE A 329 15.03 -8.92 -2.28
C ILE A 329 16.33 -8.54 -3.00
N LYS A 330 17.37 -8.25 -2.23
CA LYS A 330 18.72 -7.85 -2.73
C LYS A 330 19.79 -8.78 -2.20
N ASP A 331 20.95 -8.74 -2.83
CA ASP A 331 22.12 -9.47 -2.34
C ASP A 331 22.41 -9.13 -0.88
N GLY A 332 22.68 -10.17 -0.07
CA GLY A 332 22.86 -10.04 1.37
C GLY A 332 21.57 -10.07 2.19
N GLN A 333 20.39 -10.09 1.56
CA GLN A 333 19.10 -10.29 2.21
C GLN A 333 18.60 -11.72 2.02
N GLN A 334 17.83 -12.22 2.98
CA GLN A 334 17.28 -13.57 2.96
C GLN A 334 15.77 -13.54 3.22
N ALA A 335 15.05 -14.42 2.54
CA ALA A 335 13.66 -14.74 2.81
C ALA A 335 13.53 -16.24 3.01
N LYS A 336 12.79 -16.65 4.04
CA LYS A 336 12.52 -18.06 4.35
C LYS A 336 11.04 -18.28 4.55
N PHE A 337 10.59 -19.49 4.31
CA PHE A 337 9.21 -19.94 4.36
C PHE A 337 9.10 -21.07 5.39
N LEU A 338 8.35 -20.80 6.44
CA LEU A 338 8.04 -21.75 7.51
C LEU A 338 6.59 -22.18 7.38
N PHE A 339 6.35 -23.44 7.15
CA PHE A 339 5.02 -24.04 7.12
C PHE A 339 4.80 -24.80 8.42
N LEU A 340 3.73 -24.47 9.12
CA LEU A 340 3.37 -25.17 10.34
C LEU A 340 2.67 -26.51 10.02
N PRO A 341 2.64 -27.46 10.96
CA PRO A 341 1.88 -28.70 10.80
C PRO A 341 0.39 -28.44 10.54
N GLU A 342 -0.28 -29.36 9.87
CA GLU A 342 -1.69 -29.26 9.53
C GLU A 342 -2.56 -28.99 10.78
N GLY A 343 -3.39 -27.96 10.72
CA GLY A 343 -4.27 -27.53 11.79
C GLY A 343 -3.63 -26.72 12.92
N GLU A 344 -2.31 -26.44 12.84
CA GLU A 344 -1.62 -25.60 13.82
C GLU A 344 -1.46 -24.15 13.29
N ASP A 345 -1.59 -23.22 14.24
CA ASP A 345 -1.21 -21.81 14.08
C ASP A 345 -0.03 -21.46 15.02
N PRO A 346 0.64 -20.31 14.88
CA PRO A 346 1.76 -19.96 15.75
C PRO A 346 1.38 -19.91 17.25
N ASP A 347 0.15 -19.45 17.58
CA ASP A 347 -0.36 -19.39 18.97
C ASP A 347 -0.51 -20.79 19.57
N THR A 348 -1.14 -21.73 18.86
CA THR A 348 -1.34 -23.09 19.35
C THR A 348 -0.02 -23.84 19.44
N LEU A 349 0.83 -23.72 18.43
CA LEU A 349 2.09 -24.45 18.38
C LEU A 349 3.06 -24.02 19.50
N ILE A 350 3.24 -22.70 19.70
CA ILE A 350 4.16 -22.22 20.74
C ILE A 350 3.70 -22.60 22.13
N ARG A 351 2.38 -22.63 22.39
CA ARG A 351 1.83 -23.04 23.68
C ARG A 351 1.95 -24.53 23.93
N THR A 352 1.89 -25.36 22.90
CA THR A 352 1.91 -26.84 23.04
C THR A 352 3.33 -27.39 22.98
N LYS A 353 4.19 -26.87 22.10
CA LYS A 353 5.54 -27.40 21.83
C LYS A 353 6.65 -26.57 22.45
N GLY A 354 6.35 -25.37 22.92
CA GLY A 354 7.31 -24.48 23.56
C GLY A 354 8.27 -23.77 22.60
N ARG A 355 9.09 -22.88 23.20
CA ARG A 355 10.00 -22.02 22.47
C ARG A 355 11.07 -22.78 21.68
N GLU A 356 11.73 -23.77 22.32
CA GLU A 356 12.84 -24.49 21.70
C GLU A 356 12.45 -25.17 20.40
N ASN A 357 11.26 -25.81 20.38
CA ASN A 357 10.72 -26.45 19.18
C ASN A 357 10.44 -25.42 18.09
N PHE A 358 9.81 -24.30 18.43
CA PHE A 358 9.49 -23.26 17.48
C PHE A 358 10.76 -22.60 16.88
N GLU A 359 11.78 -22.33 17.69
CA GLU A 359 13.10 -21.84 17.24
C GLU A 359 13.81 -22.86 16.34
N HIS A 360 13.68 -24.15 16.63
CA HIS A 360 14.21 -25.20 15.74
C HIS A 360 13.54 -25.16 14.37
N MET A 361 12.20 -25.07 14.33
CA MET A 361 11.47 -24.94 13.05
C MET A 361 11.85 -23.67 12.28
N ILE A 362 12.06 -22.55 12.97
CA ILE A 362 12.56 -21.32 12.35
C ILE A 362 13.93 -21.57 11.71
N SER A 363 14.83 -22.28 12.38
CA SER A 363 16.18 -22.55 11.88
C SER A 363 16.19 -23.44 10.64
N THR A 364 15.20 -24.32 10.51
CA THR A 364 15.02 -25.27 9.39
C THR A 364 14.04 -24.76 8.32
N ALA A 365 13.57 -23.51 8.42
CA ALA A 365 12.66 -22.92 7.44
C ALA A 365 13.28 -22.92 6.03
N THR A 366 12.46 -23.26 5.04
CA THR A 366 12.84 -23.40 3.63
C THR A 366 13.28 -22.05 3.06
N SER A 367 14.40 -21.99 2.37
CA SER A 367 14.85 -20.75 1.71
C SER A 367 13.90 -20.36 0.57
N MET A 368 13.86 -19.06 0.22
CA MET A 368 13.04 -18.55 -0.88
C MET A 368 13.34 -19.29 -2.20
N SER A 369 14.61 -19.50 -2.50
CA SER A 369 15.01 -20.20 -3.74
C SER A 369 14.56 -21.66 -3.75
N GLU A 370 14.72 -22.39 -2.63
CA GLU A 370 14.24 -23.77 -2.52
C GLU A 370 12.73 -23.85 -2.67
N TYR A 371 11.98 -22.99 -1.95
CA TYR A 371 10.54 -22.94 -2.04
C TYR A 371 10.06 -22.58 -3.46
N PHE A 372 10.74 -21.63 -4.12
CA PHE A 372 10.46 -21.26 -5.51
C PHE A 372 10.50 -22.49 -6.43
N PHE A 373 11.62 -23.21 -6.43
CA PHE A 373 11.78 -24.39 -7.29
C PHE A 373 10.81 -25.52 -6.91
N GLN A 374 10.63 -25.78 -5.61
CA GLN A 374 9.73 -26.80 -5.12
C GLN A 374 8.26 -26.52 -5.51
N SER A 375 7.76 -25.30 -5.23
CA SER A 375 6.36 -24.94 -5.45
C SER A 375 5.96 -24.91 -6.92
N LEU A 376 6.89 -24.61 -7.82
CA LEU A 376 6.64 -24.63 -9.26
C LEU A 376 6.72 -26.04 -9.85
N SER A 377 7.60 -26.91 -9.35
CA SER A 377 7.77 -28.26 -9.86
C SER A 377 6.79 -29.29 -9.29
N GLU A 378 6.06 -28.97 -8.22
CA GLU A 378 5.24 -29.91 -7.44
C GLU A 378 4.21 -30.68 -8.28
N ASN A 379 3.63 -30.05 -9.32
CA ASN A 379 2.62 -30.65 -10.19
C ASN A 379 3.13 -30.87 -11.63
N MET A 380 4.44 -30.92 -11.85
CA MET A 380 5.05 -31.05 -13.17
C MET A 380 5.91 -32.30 -13.27
N ASP A 381 5.78 -33.02 -14.38
CA ASP A 381 6.71 -34.10 -14.71
C ASP A 381 8.03 -33.55 -15.22
N MET A 382 8.96 -33.29 -14.30
CA MET A 382 10.28 -32.76 -14.62
C MET A 382 11.18 -33.72 -15.42
N GLN A 383 10.78 -34.98 -15.62
CA GLN A 383 11.49 -35.95 -16.47
C GLN A 383 11.09 -35.77 -17.95
N SER A 384 9.88 -35.26 -18.22
CA SER A 384 9.41 -35.01 -19.58
C SER A 384 9.96 -33.68 -20.14
N ILE A 385 10.07 -33.58 -21.46
CA ILE A 385 10.42 -32.31 -22.14
C ILE A 385 9.33 -31.27 -21.91
N ASP A 386 8.06 -31.71 -22.01
CA ASP A 386 6.90 -30.80 -21.85
C ASP A 386 6.84 -30.21 -20.44
N GLY A 387 7.07 -31.03 -19.40
CA GLY A 387 7.09 -30.56 -18.01
C GLY A 387 8.22 -29.57 -17.75
N ARG A 388 9.41 -29.80 -18.29
CA ARG A 388 10.54 -28.85 -18.18
C ARG A 388 10.26 -27.54 -18.96
N ALA A 389 9.62 -27.64 -20.13
CA ALA A 389 9.22 -26.45 -20.89
C ALA A 389 8.17 -25.62 -20.14
N LEU A 390 7.14 -26.29 -19.58
CA LEU A 390 6.12 -25.65 -18.75
C LEU A 390 6.74 -24.99 -17.52
N PHE A 391 7.63 -25.68 -16.81
CA PHE A 391 8.37 -25.13 -15.68
C PHE A 391 9.15 -23.87 -16.08
N SER A 392 9.91 -23.91 -17.19
CA SER A 392 10.67 -22.77 -17.68
C SER A 392 9.78 -21.57 -17.98
N SER A 393 8.63 -21.80 -18.63
CA SER A 393 7.68 -20.74 -19.01
C SER A 393 7.06 -20.03 -17.80
N GLN A 394 6.89 -20.73 -16.66
CA GLN A 394 6.40 -20.15 -15.42
C GLN A 394 7.49 -19.53 -14.56
N ALA A 395 8.67 -20.14 -14.50
CA ALA A 395 9.78 -19.73 -13.64
C ALA A 395 10.50 -18.47 -14.14
N LEU A 396 10.76 -18.37 -15.44
CA LEU A 396 11.55 -17.28 -16.03
C LEU A 396 10.92 -15.90 -15.82
N PRO A 397 9.62 -15.67 -16.06
CA PRO A 397 9.00 -14.35 -15.85
C PRO A 397 9.09 -13.87 -14.39
N LEU A 398 9.04 -14.79 -13.43
CA LEU A 398 9.15 -14.47 -12.00
C LEU A 398 10.58 -14.05 -11.65
N ILE A 399 11.60 -14.78 -12.13
CA ILE A 399 13.00 -14.42 -11.89
C ILE A 399 13.36 -13.10 -12.59
N GLN A 400 12.78 -12.81 -13.74
CA GLN A 400 12.99 -11.54 -14.46
C GLN A 400 12.44 -10.31 -13.71
N GLN A 401 11.44 -10.50 -12.84
CA GLN A 401 10.94 -9.43 -11.95
C GLN A 401 11.92 -9.08 -10.84
N MET A 402 12.91 -9.94 -10.55
CA MET A 402 13.93 -9.65 -9.55
C MET A 402 14.83 -8.50 -10.04
N GLN A 403 15.32 -7.71 -9.09
CA GLN A 403 16.36 -6.72 -9.41
C GLN A 403 17.65 -7.44 -9.86
N PRO A 404 18.41 -6.88 -10.82
CA PRO A 404 19.69 -7.45 -11.22
C PRO A 404 20.60 -7.67 -10.00
N SER A 405 20.94 -8.92 -9.72
CA SER A 405 21.64 -9.35 -8.52
C SER A 405 22.36 -10.69 -8.75
N LEU A 406 23.31 -11.05 -7.89
CA LEU A 406 23.92 -12.37 -7.91
C LEU A 406 22.90 -13.47 -7.65
N LEU A 407 21.93 -13.23 -6.75
CA LEU A 407 20.86 -14.18 -6.47
C LEU A 407 20.03 -14.45 -7.72
N GLN A 408 19.65 -13.42 -8.49
CA GLN A 408 18.93 -13.58 -9.76
C GLN A 408 19.73 -14.45 -10.74
N GLN A 409 21.04 -14.18 -10.89
CA GLN A 409 21.91 -14.96 -11.79
C GLN A 409 21.98 -16.43 -11.37
N MET A 410 22.21 -16.70 -10.07
CA MET A 410 22.24 -18.06 -9.55
C MET A 410 20.90 -18.81 -9.74
N MET A 411 19.77 -18.14 -9.62
CA MET A 411 18.46 -18.73 -9.89
C MET A 411 18.27 -19.04 -11.38
N GLN A 412 18.76 -18.18 -12.28
CA GLN A 412 18.76 -18.45 -13.73
C GLN A 412 19.67 -19.65 -14.09
N GLU A 413 20.86 -19.73 -13.48
CA GLU A 413 21.75 -20.88 -13.63
C GLU A 413 21.08 -22.15 -13.14
N LYS A 414 20.37 -22.10 -12.01
CA LYS A 414 19.64 -23.26 -11.49
C LYS A 414 18.50 -23.71 -12.43
N ILE A 415 17.78 -22.77 -13.07
CA ILE A 415 16.81 -23.15 -14.13
C ILE A 415 17.52 -23.88 -15.28
N SER A 416 18.66 -23.35 -15.74
CA SER A 416 19.44 -23.98 -16.81
C SER A 416 19.87 -25.40 -16.45
N GLU A 417 20.31 -25.62 -15.23
CA GLU A 417 20.66 -26.96 -14.70
C GLU A 417 19.45 -27.92 -14.68
N VAL A 418 18.31 -27.45 -14.13
CA VAL A 418 17.10 -28.26 -13.96
C VAL A 418 16.43 -28.59 -15.30
N THR A 419 16.46 -27.68 -16.26
CA THR A 419 15.79 -27.84 -17.56
C THR A 419 16.68 -28.42 -18.65
N GLY A 420 18.01 -28.33 -18.48
CA GLY A 420 19.01 -28.71 -19.48
C GLY A 420 19.12 -27.71 -20.64
N LEU A 421 18.53 -26.51 -20.52
CA LEU A 421 18.60 -25.44 -21.51
C LEU A 421 19.71 -24.47 -21.14
N SER A 422 20.50 -24.01 -22.12
CA SER A 422 21.49 -22.96 -21.88
C SER A 422 20.84 -21.61 -21.60
N LEU A 423 21.53 -20.72 -20.86
CA LEU A 423 21.04 -19.37 -20.56
C LEU A 423 20.74 -18.57 -21.85
N THR A 424 21.49 -18.81 -22.92
CA THR A 424 21.24 -18.18 -24.23
C THR A 424 19.97 -18.68 -24.90
N GLN A 425 19.63 -19.97 -24.75
CA GLN A 425 18.36 -20.54 -25.24
C GLN A 425 17.17 -20.04 -24.41
N LEU A 426 17.35 -19.93 -23.09
CA LEU A 426 16.33 -19.36 -22.20
C LEU A 426 16.09 -17.87 -22.47
N ALA A 427 17.14 -17.10 -22.79
CA ALA A 427 17.01 -15.69 -23.20
C ALA A 427 16.36 -15.51 -24.57
N SER A 428 16.68 -16.39 -25.55
CA SER A 428 16.12 -16.32 -26.90
C SER A 428 14.67 -16.79 -26.97
N SER A 429 14.20 -17.65 -26.06
CA SER A 429 12.77 -18.03 -25.99
C SER A 429 11.88 -16.83 -25.62
N ASN A 430 12.38 -15.85 -24.90
CA ASN A 430 11.68 -14.59 -24.62
C ASN A 430 11.56 -13.69 -25.84
N HIS A 431 12.58 -13.67 -26.72
CA HIS A 431 12.50 -12.93 -27.97
C HIS A 431 11.59 -13.59 -29.01
N LEU A 432 11.31 -14.89 -28.89
CA LEU A 432 10.34 -15.56 -29.75
C LEU A 432 8.90 -15.12 -29.44
N HIS A 433 8.55 -14.84 -28.21
CA HIS A 433 7.25 -14.25 -27.88
C HIS A 433 7.13 -12.80 -28.35
N GLU A 434 8.17 -11.99 -28.19
CA GLU A 434 8.19 -10.62 -28.74
C GLU A 434 8.30 -10.57 -30.27
N SER A 435 8.93 -11.56 -30.91
CA SER A 435 9.09 -11.60 -32.37
C SER A 435 7.89 -12.18 -33.09
N PHE A 436 7.06 -13.01 -32.47
CA PHE A 436 5.79 -13.44 -33.05
C PHE A 436 4.80 -12.28 -33.13
N ASP A 437 4.75 -11.40 -32.14
CA ASP A 437 3.95 -10.17 -32.21
C ASP A 437 4.49 -9.16 -33.23
N ASN A 438 5.82 -9.12 -33.46
CA ASN A 438 6.42 -8.22 -34.48
C ASN A 438 6.39 -8.78 -35.90
N GLN A 439 6.30 -10.11 -36.11
CA GLN A 439 6.25 -10.67 -37.47
C GLN A 439 4.87 -10.52 -38.12
N TYR A 440 3.79 -10.48 -37.33
CA TYR A 440 2.46 -10.19 -37.87
C TYR A 440 2.31 -8.69 -38.24
N SER A 441 3.11 -7.82 -37.67
CA SER A 441 3.13 -6.37 -38.03
C SER A 441 3.95 -6.04 -39.27
N GLN A 442 4.78 -6.97 -39.79
CA GLN A 442 5.60 -6.74 -40.99
C GLN A 442 5.06 -7.42 -42.27
N ALA A 443 4.05 -8.28 -42.14
CA ALA A 443 3.46 -8.95 -43.30
C ALA A 443 2.54 -8.05 -44.15
N ASP A 444 2.08 -6.92 -43.63
CA ASP A 444 1.19 -5.99 -44.33
C ASP A 444 1.92 -4.89 -45.14
N GLN A 445 3.26 -4.97 -45.27
CA GLN A 445 4.02 -3.98 -46.07
C GLN A 445 4.39 -4.41 -47.50
N TYR A 446 3.91 -5.53 -47.97
CA TYR A 446 4.18 -5.99 -49.33
C TYR A 446 2.92 -6.10 -50.19
N TYR A 447 2.22 -5.00 -50.43
CA TYR A 447 1.39 -4.82 -51.62
C TYR A 447 0.90 -3.37 -51.70
N ALA A 448 1.72 -2.49 -52.33
CA ALA A 448 1.22 -1.26 -52.93
C ALA A 448 1.90 -1.08 -54.30
N PRO A 449 1.17 -0.86 -55.37
CA PRO A 449 1.74 -0.68 -56.70
C PRO A 449 2.38 0.70 -56.85
N SER A 450 3.57 0.68 -57.45
CA SER A 450 4.35 1.84 -57.88
C SER A 450 3.59 2.72 -58.87
N THR A 451 3.49 4.01 -58.59
CA THR A 451 3.37 5.03 -59.62
C THR A 451 4.39 6.14 -59.38
N ASN A 452 5.12 6.42 -60.41
CA ASN A 452 6.23 7.32 -60.57
C ASN A 452 5.86 8.82 -60.49
N GLU A 453 6.96 9.60 -60.33
CA GLU A 453 7.15 11.00 -60.76
C GLU A 453 6.83 12.07 -59.70
N ASN A 454 7.65 13.04 -59.41
CA ASN A 454 8.92 13.62 -59.92
C ASN A 454 9.43 14.66 -58.88
N PRO A 455 10.72 15.03 -58.86
CA PRO A 455 11.29 15.88 -57.81
C PRO A 455 11.31 17.37 -58.26
N ASN A 456 11.07 18.25 -57.30
CA ASN A 456 11.63 19.60 -57.21
C ASN A 456 10.73 20.57 -56.46
N ARG A 457 11.21 21.06 -55.33
CA ARG A 457 11.30 22.49 -55.02
C ARG A 457 11.75 22.76 -53.61
N ALA A 458 12.97 23.24 -53.56
CA ALA A 458 13.41 24.50 -52.93
C ALA A 458 13.06 24.77 -51.47
N ALA A 459 14.11 24.84 -50.70
CA ALA A 459 14.21 25.46 -49.38
C ALA A 459 13.91 26.97 -49.41
N ILE A 460 13.22 27.50 -48.40
CA ILE A 460 13.26 28.93 -48.00
C ILE A 460 13.06 29.03 -46.50
N PRO A 461 13.55 30.10 -45.82
CA PRO A 461 14.26 29.99 -44.52
C PRO A 461 13.46 30.44 -43.29
N GLN A 462 14.10 30.20 -42.14
CA GLN A 462 13.74 30.68 -40.79
C GLN A 462 13.41 32.18 -40.77
N GLN A 463 12.28 32.54 -40.20
CA GLN A 463 12.10 33.84 -39.54
C GLN A 463 11.51 33.68 -38.15
N GLN A 464 12.27 34.25 -37.24
CA GLN A 464 11.95 34.50 -35.85
C GLN A 464 10.63 35.27 -35.69
N ARG A 465 9.75 34.85 -34.79
CA ARG A 465 8.82 35.79 -34.15
C ARG A 465 8.67 35.47 -32.65
N ARG A 466 8.77 36.56 -31.93
CA ARG A 466 8.79 36.76 -30.49
C ARG A 466 7.43 36.48 -29.80
N HIS A 467 7.55 35.95 -28.61
CA HIS A 467 6.73 36.17 -27.39
C HIS A 467 5.22 36.47 -27.50
N SER A 468 4.43 35.56 -26.94
CA SER A 468 3.38 35.93 -25.98
C SER A 468 3.23 34.81 -24.94
N ASN A 469 3.48 35.16 -23.68
CA ASN A 469 3.20 34.36 -22.50
C ASN A 469 1.70 34.10 -22.39
N GLN A 470 1.28 32.85 -22.43
CA GLN A 470 0.04 32.46 -21.77
C GLN A 470 0.35 31.25 -20.88
N HIS A 471 0.16 31.46 -19.58
CA HIS A 471 0.24 30.47 -18.54
C HIS A 471 -0.78 29.36 -18.79
N ASN A 472 -0.30 28.21 -19.25
CA ASN A 472 -1.03 26.97 -19.09
C ASN A 472 -0.47 26.23 -17.89
N THR A 473 -1.20 26.31 -16.79
CA THR A 473 -1.01 25.48 -15.62
C THR A 473 -1.20 24.02 -15.98
N ILE A 474 -0.10 23.32 -16.17
CA ILE A 474 -0.09 21.85 -16.25
C ILE A 474 -0.43 21.32 -14.86
N LYS A 475 -1.66 20.86 -14.69
CA LYS A 475 -2.03 20.02 -13.53
C LYS A 475 -1.17 18.76 -13.57
N LYS A 476 -0.20 18.67 -12.67
CA LYS A 476 0.51 17.41 -12.37
C LYS A 476 -0.53 16.38 -11.97
N SER A 477 -0.77 15.40 -12.84
CA SER A 477 -1.52 14.20 -12.47
C SER A 477 -0.74 13.47 -11.37
N GLN A 478 -1.31 13.44 -10.17
CA GLN A 478 -0.88 12.55 -9.11
C GLN A 478 -1.04 11.12 -9.62
N LYS A 479 0.05 10.34 -9.65
CA LYS A 479 0.00 8.89 -9.81
C LYS A 479 -0.83 8.32 -8.65
N ARG A 480 -2.11 8.05 -8.91
CA ARG A 480 -2.95 7.22 -8.06
C ARG A 480 -2.45 5.79 -8.22
N THR A 481 -2.03 5.16 -7.15
CA THR A 481 -1.88 3.70 -7.07
C THR A 481 -3.21 3.07 -7.42
N ALA A 482 -3.21 2.23 -8.44
CA ALA A 482 -4.40 1.61 -9.00
C ALA A 482 -5.05 0.66 -7.99
N SER A 483 -6.14 1.11 -7.35
CA SER A 483 -7.24 0.21 -7.08
C SER A 483 -7.84 -0.11 -8.46
N ILE A 484 -8.02 -1.38 -8.79
CA ILE A 484 -8.66 -1.80 -10.05
C ILE A 484 -10.04 -1.13 -10.05
N SER A 485 -10.25 -0.17 -10.97
CA SER A 485 -11.54 0.47 -11.15
C SER A 485 -12.54 -0.61 -11.56
N LEU A 486 -13.74 -0.63 -10.97
CA LEU A 486 -14.81 -1.56 -11.34
C LEU A 486 -15.14 -1.47 -12.83
N VAL A 487 -15.10 -0.26 -13.39
CA VAL A 487 -15.29 0.02 -14.81
C VAL A 487 -14.20 -0.64 -15.65
N ASN A 488 -12.94 -0.46 -15.32
CA ASN A 488 -11.83 -1.05 -16.07
C ASN A 488 -11.81 -2.58 -15.97
N GLY A 489 -12.19 -3.13 -14.81
CA GLY A 489 -12.38 -4.57 -14.63
C GLY A 489 -13.50 -5.12 -15.53
N ALA A 490 -14.64 -4.45 -15.59
CA ALA A 490 -15.77 -4.83 -16.44
C ALA A 490 -15.40 -4.73 -17.95
N ILE A 491 -14.67 -3.69 -18.36
CA ILE A 491 -14.16 -3.55 -19.74
C ILE A 491 -13.27 -4.74 -20.09
N SER A 492 -12.30 -5.09 -19.26
CA SER A 492 -11.39 -6.19 -19.53
C SER A 492 -12.11 -7.54 -19.66
N LEU A 493 -13.10 -7.80 -18.80
CA LEU A 493 -13.91 -9.03 -18.87
C LEU A 493 -14.78 -9.09 -20.13
N LEU A 494 -15.38 -7.97 -20.59
CA LEU A 494 -16.14 -7.90 -21.83
C LEU A 494 -15.26 -8.06 -23.08
N LEU A 495 -14.05 -7.55 -23.06
CA LEU A 495 -13.10 -7.73 -24.17
C LEU A 495 -12.69 -9.20 -24.31
N HIS A 496 -12.65 -9.94 -23.20
CA HIS A 496 -12.35 -11.36 -23.19
C HIS A 496 -13.56 -12.23 -23.60
N ASP A 497 -14.75 -11.91 -23.09
CA ASP A 497 -15.99 -12.62 -23.41
C ASP A 497 -17.14 -11.64 -23.71
N PRO A 498 -17.30 -11.20 -24.97
CA PRO A 498 -18.39 -10.32 -25.38
C PRO A 498 -19.80 -10.89 -25.15
N SER A 499 -19.95 -12.21 -25.06
CA SER A 499 -21.26 -12.87 -24.91
C SER A 499 -21.94 -12.54 -23.57
N LEU A 500 -21.17 -12.08 -22.58
CA LEU A 500 -21.68 -11.67 -21.26
C LEU A 500 -22.70 -10.53 -21.36
N VAL A 501 -22.58 -9.67 -22.39
CA VAL A 501 -23.54 -8.56 -22.61
C VAL A 501 -24.96 -9.04 -22.85
N SER A 502 -25.14 -10.24 -23.42
CA SER A 502 -26.48 -10.79 -23.68
C SER A 502 -27.26 -11.14 -22.40
N GLN A 503 -26.57 -11.25 -21.27
CA GLN A 503 -27.12 -11.69 -19.98
C GLN A 503 -27.35 -10.54 -19.00
N ILE A 504 -27.09 -9.29 -19.39
CA ILE A 504 -27.25 -8.12 -18.54
C ILE A 504 -28.37 -7.19 -19.04
N GLU A 505 -29.07 -6.57 -18.09
CA GLU A 505 -29.93 -5.43 -18.39
C GLU A 505 -29.10 -4.18 -18.67
N ALA A 506 -29.60 -3.28 -19.53
CA ALA A 506 -28.95 -2.01 -19.77
C ALA A 506 -29.00 -1.16 -18.49
N ILE A 507 -27.90 -0.48 -18.19
CA ILE A 507 -27.85 0.52 -17.13
C ILE A 507 -27.94 1.89 -17.80
N ASP A 508 -29.01 2.62 -17.51
CA ASP A 508 -29.17 4.00 -17.97
C ASP A 508 -28.14 4.91 -17.26
N ASN A 509 -27.52 5.82 -18.01
CA ASN A 509 -26.56 6.80 -17.50
C ASN A 509 -25.27 6.19 -16.89
N LEU A 510 -24.79 5.06 -17.41
CA LEU A 510 -23.55 4.42 -16.98
C LEU A 510 -22.34 5.38 -17.05
N GLU A 511 -22.33 6.29 -18.02
CA GLU A 511 -21.33 7.35 -18.21
C GLU A 511 -21.24 8.35 -17.03
N ASN A 512 -22.32 8.48 -16.25
CA ASN A 512 -22.41 9.43 -15.11
C ASN A 512 -21.86 8.85 -13.79
N ILE A 513 -21.30 7.64 -13.78
CA ILE A 513 -20.82 6.99 -12.56
C ILE A 513 -19.61 7.71 -11.92
N GLY A 514 -18.96 8.62 -12.66
CA GLY A 514 -17.83 9.42 -12.17
C GLY A 514 -16.53 8.64 -12.06
N GLU A 515 -16.41 7.49 -12.72
CA GLU A 515 -15.16 6.74 -12.89
C GLU A 515 -14.58 6.94 -14.29
N ASP A 516 -13.25 6.86 -14.40
CA ASP A 516 -12.55 6.94 -15.68
C ASP A 516 -12.99 5.76 -16.58
N ASN A 517 -13.18 6.04 -17.88
CA ASN A 517 -13.58 5.08 -18.92
C ASN A 517 -15.02 4.52 -18.84
N ALA A 518 -15.89 5.10 -18.02
CA ALA A 518 -17.30 4.68 -17.94
C ALA A 518 -18.06 4.85 -19.26
N ASP A 519 -17.72 5.88 -20.02
CA ASP A 519 -18.23 6.11 -21.37
C ASP A 519 -17.78 5.04 -22.38
N ILE A 520 -16.56 4.49 -22.22
CA ILE A 520 -16.06 3.37 -23.04
C ILE A 520 -16.84 2.09 -22.71
N LEU A 521 -17.07 1.81 -21.44
CA LEU A 521 -17.86 0.65 -21.02
C LEU A 521 -19.29 0.72 -21.59
N ALA A 522 -19.94 1.88 -21.52
CA ALA A 522 -21.26 2.08 -22.10
C ALA A 522 -21.27 1.80 -23.61
N LEU A 523 -20.30 2.33 -24.36
CA LEU A 523 -20.16 2.10 -25.80
C LEU A 523 -19.92 0.62 -26.16
N LEU A 524 -19.13 -0.10 -25.38
CA LEU A 524 -18.88 -1.54 -25.58
C LEU A 524 -20.16 -2.35 -25.37
N VAL A 525 -20.91 -2.05 -24.32
CA VAL A 525 -22.18 -2.71 -24.02
C VAL A 525 -23.20 -2.45 -25.13
N ASP A 526 -23.31 -1.20 -25.60
CA ASP A 526 -24.22 -0.84 -26.68
C ASP A 526 -23.85 -1.50 -28.00
N TYR A 527 -22.55 -1.55 -28.33
CA TYR A 527 -22.07 -2.20 -29.53
C TYR A 527 -22.46 -3.70 -29.56
N TRP A 528 -22.16 -4.47 -28.51
CA TRP A 528 -22.45 -5.90 -28.47
C TRP A 528 -23.93 -6.22 -28.26
N LYS A 529 -24.72 -5.30 -27.71
CA LYS A 529 -26.20 -5.43 -27.73
C LYS A 529 -26.76 -5.30 -29.13
N GLN A 530 -26.22 -4.40 -29.95
CA GLN A 530 -26.62 -4.24 -31.35
C GLN A 530 -26.06 -5.35 -32.24
N HIS A 531 -24.89 -5.90 -31.91
CA HIS A 531 -24.17 -6.91 -32.66
C HIS A 531 -23.85 -8.15 -31.80
N PRO A 532 -24.83 -8.95 -31.36
CA PRO A 532 -24.62 -10.03 -30.36
C PRO A 532 -23.67 -11.14 -30.81
N LYS A 533 -23.39 -11.28 -32.11
CA LYS A 533 -22.48 -12.27 -32.69
C LYS A 533 -21.12 -11.73 -33.11
N ALA A 534 -20.91 -10.44 -32.93
CA ALA A 534 -19.65 -9.80 -33.32
C ALA A 534 -18.53 -10.21 -32.37
N SER A 535 -17.41 -10.66 -32.92
CA SER A 535 -16.18 -10.90 -32.15
C SER A 535 -15.50 -9.58 -31.79
N LEU A 536 -14.54 -9.63 -30.86
CA LEU A 536 -13.66 -8.49 -30.56
C LEU A 536 -12.96 -7.96 -31.83
N GLY A 537 -12.48 -8.88 -32.70
CA GLY A 537 -11.84 -8.50 -33.95
C GLY A 537 -12.77 -7.71 -34.89
N GLN A 538 -14.04 -8.12 -35.00
CA GLN A 538 -15.02 -7.38 -35.79
C GLN A 538 -15.28 -5.98 -35.21
N MET A 539 -15.45 -5.87 -33.90
CA MET A 539 -15.62 -4.58 -33.21
C MET A 539 -14.44 -3.65 -33.44
N LEU A 540 -13.21 -4.15 -33.37
CA LEU A 540 -12.02 -3.36 -33.62
C LEU A 540 -11.97 -2.81 -35.06
N ILE A 541 -12.36 -3.62 -36.04
CA ILE A 541 -12.44 -3.19 -37.46
C ILE A 541 -13.51 -2.11 -37.60
N ASP A 542 -14.72 -2.32 -37.10
CA ASP A 542 -15.83 -1.38 -37.18
C ASP A 542 -15.51 -0.03 -36.51
N TRP A 543 -14.72 -0.05 -35.44
CA TRP A 543 -14.34 1.17 -34.70
C TRP A 543 -13.10 1.87 -35.25
N GLN A 544 -12.23 1.16 -36.01
CA GLN A 544 -11.03 1.75 -36.61
C GLN A 544 -11.37 2.76 -37.71
N ASP A 545 -12.43 2.50 -38.45
CA ASP A 545 -12.86 3.33 -39.58
C ASP A 545 -13.74 4.54 -39.16
N ASP A 546 -14.19 4.56 -37.88
CA ASP A 546 -15.00 5.67 -37.37
C ASP A 546 -14.17 6.62 -36.48
N PRO A 547 -13.96 7.88 -36.88
CA PRO A 547 -13.19 8.87 -36.13
C PRO A 547 -13.69 9.07 -34.68
N LYS A 548 -14.94 8.76 -34.39
CA LYS A 548 -15.56 8.87 -33.06
C LYS A 548 -14.97 7.86 -32.09
N TYR A 549 -14.57 6.69 -32.57
CA TYR A 549 -14.12 5.56 -31.74
C TYR A 549 -12.60 5.34 -31.81
N ALA A 550 -11.90 5.84 -32.83
CA ALA A 550 -10.48 5.60 -33.02
C ALA A 550 -9.60 6.01 -31.81
N SER A 551 -9.91 7.15 -31.17
CA SER A 551 -9.20 7.59 -29.97
C SER A 551 -9.44 6.68 -28.75
N LYS A 552 -10.55 5.95 -28.72
CA LYS A 552 -10.94 5.06 -27.60
C LYS A 552 -10.29 3.69 -27.69
N LEU A 553 -9.87 3.27 -28.90
CA LEU A 553 -9.15 2.01 -29.11
C LEU A 553 -7.81 1.97 -28.37
N LEU A 554 -7.09 3.12 -28.28
CA LEU A 554 -5.86 3.22 -27.49
C LEU A 554 -6.11 2.98 -26.00
N VAL A 555 -7.19 3.57 -25.46
CA VAL A 555 -7.57 3.39 -24.06
C VAL A 555 -7.99 1.94 -23.78
N ILE A 556 -8.73 1.32 -24.68
CA ILE A 556 -9.14 -0.09 -24.60
C ILE A 556 -7.91 -1.00 -24.55
N SER A 557 -6.91 -0.77 -25.40
CA SER A 557 -5.67 -1.55 -25.42
C SER A 557 -4.88 -1.38 -24.11
N GLU A 558 -4.83 -0.18 -23.55
CA GLU A 558 -4.17 0.12 -22.29
C GLU A 558 -4.92 -0.51 -21.09
N VAL A 559 -6.24 -0.41 -21.05
CA VAL A 559 -7.09 -1.04 -20.01
C VAL A 559 -6.93 -2.55 -20.05
N SER A 560 -6.97 -3.18 -21.22
CA SER A 560 -6.77 -4.63 -21.37
C SER A 560 -5.40 -5.07 -20.88
N ARG A 561 -4.35 -4.31 -21.16
CA ARG A 561 -2.97 -4.59 -20.73
C ARG A 561 -2.78 -4.44 -19.21
N LEU A 562 -3.40 -3.42 -18.61
CA LEU A 562 -3.25 -3.12 -17.17
C LEU A 562 -4.16 -3.96 -16.28
N ASN A 563 -5.22 -4.54 -16.83
CA ASN A 563 -6.19 -5.36 -16.10
C ASN A 563 -6.34 -6.72 -16.83
N PRO A 564 -5.36 -7.61 -16.73
CA PRO A 564 -5.45 -8.92 -17.36
C PRO A 564 -6.66 -9.70 -16.81
N CYS A 565 -7.38 -10.35 -17.72
CA CYS A 565 -8.55 -11.14 -17.37
C CYS A 565 -8.11 -12.36 -16.54
N PRO A 566 -8.75 -12.63 -15.37
CA PRO A 566 -8.43 -13.84 -14.59
C PRO A 566 -8.83 -15.10 -15.36
N GLU A 567 -8.04 -16.17 -15.28
CA GLU A 567 -8.27 -17.41 -16.05
C GLU A 567 -9.53 -18.20 -15.64
N ASN A 568 -10.10 -17.93 -14.45
CA ASN A 568 -11.25 -18.67 -13.91
C ASN A 568 -12.34 -17.71 -13.39
N ASN A 569 -13.61 -18.10 -13.56
CA ASN A 569 -14.80 -17.39 -13.05
C ASN A 569 -15.10 -16.02 -13.70
N HIS A 570 -14.79 -15.82 -14.97
CA HIS A 570 -15.03 -14.57 -15.69
C HIS A 570 -16.47 -14.07 -15.60
N SER A 571 -17.43 -14.97 -15.85
CA SER A 571 -18.85 -14.64 -15.83
C SER A 571 -19.28 -14.17 -14.44
N GLN A 572 -18.91 -14.90 -13.39
CA GLN A 572 -19.27 -14.51 -12.02
C GLN A 572 -18.68 -13.17 -11.62
N LEU A 573 -17.39 -12.94 -11.93
CA LEU A 573 -16.72 -11.66 -11.64
C LEU A 573 -17.32 -10.50 -12.42
N PHE A 574 -17.73 -10.73 -13.67
CA PHE A 574 -18.42 -9.72 -14.47
C PHE A 574 -19.77 -9.36 -13.87
N PHE A 575 -20.62 -10.34 -13.53
CA PHE A 575 -21.92 -10.09 -12.95
C PHE A 575 -21.86 -9.43 -11.58
N ASP A 576 -20.87 -9.79 -10.75
CA ASP A 576 -20.64 -9.12 -9.46
C ASP A 576 -20.21 -7.66 -9.65
N SER A 577 -19.29 -7.40 -10.58
CA SER A 577 -18.89 -6.03 -10.95
C SER A 577 -20.06 -5.22 -11.53
N TRP A 578 -20.84 -5.84 -12.42
CA TRP A 578 -22.01 -5.22 -13.04
C TRP A 578 -23.07 -4.86 -12.03
N ARG A 579 -23.36 -5.73 -11.07
CA ARG A 579 -24.28 -5.46 -9.95
C ARG A 579 -23.81 -4.29 -9.12
N MET A 580 -22.52 -4.26 -8.74
CA MET A 580 -21.95 -3.14 -7.98
C MET A 580 -22.03 -1.80 -8.74
N LEU A 581 -21.81 -1.81 -10.05
CA LEU A 581 -21.97 -0.63 -10.90
C LEU A 581 -23.43 -0.15 -10.92
N ASN A 582 -24.38 -1.07 -11.06
CA ASN A 582 -25.83 -0.77 -11.05
C ASN A 582 -26.27 -0.16 -9.71
N ASP A 583 -25.86 -0.74 -8.58
CA ASP A 583 -26.15 -0.22 -7.24
C ASP A 583 -25.59 1.19 -7.06
N ARG A 584 -24.38 1.43 -7.55
CA ARG A 584 -23.72 2.74 -7.44
C ARG A 584 -24.39 3.83 -8.28
N ILE A 585 -24.87 3.48 -9.48
CA ILE A 585 -25.63 4.42 -10.32
C ILE A 585 -26.98 4.73 -9.68
N ALA A 586 -27.67 3.72 -9.14
CA ALA A 586 -28.92 3.91 -8.42
C ALA A 586 -28.74 4.87 -7.22
N ASP A 587 -27.63 4.75 -6.48
CA ASP A 587 -27.30 5.65 -5.37
C ASP A 587 -27.00 7.08 -5.86
N ILE A 588 -26.28 7.25 -6.97
CA ILE A 588 -25.99 8.58 -7.56
C ILE A 588 -27.30 9.24 -8.00
N THR A 589 -28.13 8.53 -8.75
CA THR A 589 -29.43 9.02 -9.24
C THR A 589 -30.35 9.40 -8.07
N PHE A 590 -30.38 8.60 -7.00
CA PHE A 590 -31.14 8.90 -5.80
C PHE A 590 -30.65 10.18 -5.09
N ARG A 591 -29.33 10.40 -4.99
CA ARG A 591 -28.74 11.62 -4.41
C ARG A 591 -29.05 12.85 -5.25
N GLU A 592 -28.98 12.75 -6.57
CA GLU A 592 -29.32 13.84 -7.49
C GLU A 592 -30.81 14.25 -7.39
N LEU A 593 -31.69 13.26 -7.37
CA LEU A 593 -33.13 13.49 -7.16
C LEU A 593 -33.43 14.14 -5.81
N LYS A 594 -32.74 13.71 -4.75
CA LYS A 594 -32.84 14.30 -3.42
C LYS A 594 -32.32 15.75 -3.38
N ASN A 595 -31.24 16.05 -4.08
CA ASN A 595 -30.71 17.42 -4.20
C ASN A 595 -31.63 18.34 -5.02
N GLN A 596 -32.19 17.84 -6.13
CA GLN A 596 -33.19 18.57 -6.90
C GLN A 596 -34.45 18.87 -6.08
N GLN A 597 -34.88 17.92 -5.24
CA GLN A 597 -36.00 18.13 -4.32
C GLN A 597 -35.71 19.20 -3.26
N SER A 598 -34.48 19.29 -2.76
CA SER A 598 -34.08 20.30 -1.78
C SER A 598 -34.05 21.72 -2.38
N SER A 599 -33.63 21.84 -3.64
CA SER A 599 -33.62 23.11 -4.37
C SER A 599 -35.02 23.56 -4.81
N LEU A 600 -35.95 22.63 -5.08
CA LEU A 600 -37.33 22.90 -5.45
C LEU A 600 -38.24 23.24 -4.24
N LYS A 601 -37.83 22.84 -3.02
CA LYS A 601 -38.61 23.10 -1.79
C LYS A 601 -38.81 24.57 -1.46
N SER A 602 -38.05 25.49 -2.02
CA SER A 602 -38.15 26.92 -1.77
C SER A 602 -39.27 27.60 -2.59
N ASN A 603 -39.77 27.01 -3.71
CA ASN A 603 -40.63 27.70 -4.68
C ASN A 603 -41.92 26.96 -5.11
N LEU A 604 -42.29 25.85 -4.50
CA LEU A 604 -43.46 25.06 -4.91
C LEU A 604 -44.68 25.25 -4.00
N SER A 605 -45.90 25.27 -4.61
CA SER A 605 -47.17 25.25 -3.89
C SER A 605 -47.37 23.95 -3.08
N SER A 606 -48.22 23.99 -2.04
CA SER A 606 -48.46 22.85 -1.13
C SER A 606 -48.95 21.58 -1.86
N SER A 607 -49.67 21.72 -2.96
CA SER A 607 -50.16 20.61 -3.80
C SER A 607 -49.04 19.93 -4.58
N ALA A 608 -48.13 20.71 -5.16
CA ALA A 608 -46.96 20.17 -5.89
C ALA A 608 -45.94 19.46 -4.96
N LYS A 609 -45.84 19.93 -3.70
CA LYS A 609 -45.00 19.25 -2.66
C LYS A 609 -45.56 17.88 -2.28
N ALA A 610 -46.90 17.73 -2.23
CA ALA A 610 -47.54 16.45 -1.93
C ALA A 610 -47.37 15.44 -3.07
N GLN A 611 -47.49 15.87 -4.34
CA GLN A 611 -47.29 15.02 -5.51
C GLN A 611 -45.80 14.56 -5.66
N ALA A 612 -44.84 15.45 -5.45
CA ALA A 612 -43.42 15.11 -5.47
C ALA A 612 -43.06 14.13 -4.35
N LYS A 613 -43.64 14.26 -3.16
CA LYS A 613 -43.46 13.32 -2.06
C LYS A 613 -44.00 11.92 -2.39
N GLN A 614 -45.22 11.86 -2.96
CA GLN A 614 -45.84 10.59 -3.35
C GLN A 614 -45.06 9.86 -4.43
N TYR A 615 -44.46 10.58 -5.39
CA TYR A 615 -43.58 10.02 -6.42
C TYR A 615 -42.26 9.47 -5.84
N MET A 616 -41.67 10.19 -4.88
CA MET A 616 -40.45 9.73 -4.19
C MET A 616 -40.69 8.52 -3.30
N ASP A 617 -41.85 8.46 -2.63
CA ASP A 617 -42.23 7.30 -1.82
C ASP A 617 -42.46 6.06 -2.70
N GLN A 618 -42.93 6.21 -3.94
CA GLN A 618 -43.06 5.14 -4.93
C GLN A 618 -41.66 4.65 -5.40
N ILE A 619 -40.72 5.54 -5.70
CA ILE A 619 -39.35 5.17 -6.10
C ILE A 619 -38.61 4.47 -4.94
N ALA A 620 -38.76 4.98 -3.72
CA ALA A 620 -38.15 4.35 -2.53
C ALA A 620 -38.72 2.93 -2.26
N ALA A 621 -40.05 2.74 -2.52
CA ALA A 621 -40.69 1.44 -2.40
C ALA A 621 -40.17 0.45 -3.47
N GLN A 622 -39.99 0.91 -4.72
CA GLN A 622 -39.43 0.11 -5.80
C GLN A 622 -37.96 -0.28 -5.51
N HIS A 623 -37.17 0.66 -4.99
CA HIS A 623 -35.77 0.40 -4.59
C HIS A 623 -35.68 -0.62 -3.45
N LYS A 624 -36.58 -0.54 -2.48
CA LYS A 624 -36.66 -1.49 -1.37
C LYS A 624 -37.12 -2.88 -1.81
N GLN A 625 -38.05 -2.96 -2.79
CA GLN A 625 -38.45 -4.23 -3.40
C GLN A 625 -37.32 -4.88 -4.19
N LYS A 626 -36.56 -4.14 -5.00
CA LYS A 626 -35.38 -4.65 -5.73
C LYS A 626 -34.29 -5.12 -4.77
N LYS A 627 -34.04 -4.40 -3.68
CA LYS A 627 -33.05 -4.81 -2.65
C LYS A 627 -33.45 -6.10 -1.93
N ASN A 628 -34.73 -6.25 -1.57
CA ASN A 628 -35.24 -7.45 -0.93
C ASN A 628 -35.27 -8.66 -1.88
N GLN A 629 -35.46 -8.45 -3.19
CA GLN A 629 -35.36 -9.52 -4.20
C GLN A 629 -33.91 -9.99 -4.41
N SER A 630 -32.93 -9.11 -4.29
CA SER A 630 -31.51 -9.47 -4.35
C SER A 630 -31.00 -10.18 -3.09
N GLU A 631 -31.63 -9.95 -1.93
CA GLU A 631 -31.31 -10.63 -0.65
C GLU A 631 -32.01 -11.99 -0.50
N SER A 632 -33.08 -12.27 -1.28
CA SER A 632 -33.80 -13.57 -1.25
C SER A 632 -33.30 -14.59 -2.28
N GLN A 633 -32.33 -14.22 -3.13
CA GLN A 633 -31.70 -15.12 -4.11
C GLN A 633 -30.27 -15.54 -3.72
N ASN A 634 -29.83 -15.27 -2.47
CA ASN A 634 -28.58 -15.76 -1.89
C ASN A 634 -28.83 -16.90 -0.91
#